data_cd9202d7a731b50a57946a1b09818271
#
_entry.id   cd9202d7a731b50a57946a1b09818271
#
_cell.length_a   1.000
_cell.length_b   1.000
_cell.length_c   1.000
_cell.angle_alpha   90.00
_cell.angle_beta   90.00
_cell.angle_gamma   90.00
#
_symmetry.space_group_name_H-M   'P 1'
#
loop_
_entity.id
_entity.type
_entity.pdbx_description
1 polymer ?
#
loop_
_entity_poly.entity_id
_entity_poly.type
_entity_poly.pdbx_seq_one_letter_code
_entity_poly.pdbx_strand_id
1 'polypeptide(L)'
;MSDIEKVDKFLTDAEVFYLASVTEENKPKCRPLGFHMLEGDKIYFGVGTFKEVYAQITANPYVEIVATQSPKFIRYYGKVVIDEDESLADKAFEKMPDLKKIYDENGWKMGIFHLEEATAEFRNMMAVEETLKFKY
;
A
#
# COMPACT_ATOMS: atom_id res chain seq x y z
N MET A 1 12.65 -15.36 7.71
CA MET A 1 11.69 -14.43 7.12
C MET A 1 12.35 -13.70 5.97
N SER A 2 11.72 -13.70 4.80
CA SER A 2 12.25 -12.96 3.65
C SER A 2 12.13 -11.44 3.87
N ASP A 3 12.81 -10.67 3.02
CA ASP A 3 12.76 -9.21 3.15
C ASP A 3 11.35 -8.66 2.98
N ILE A 4 10.60 -9.16 2.00
CA ILE A 4 9.23 -8.69 1.80
C ILE A 4 8.30 -9.11 2.94
N GLU A 5 8.55 -10.28 3.54
CA GLU A 5 7.78 -10.72 4.70
C GLU A 5 8.01 -9.81 5.92
N LYS A 6 9.22 -9.25 6.07
CA LYS A 6 9.50 -8.29 7.14
C LYS A 6 8.65 -7.04 7.00
N VAL A 7 8.50 -6.54 5.77
CA VAL A 7 7.65 -5.37 5.49
C VAL A 7 6.20 -5.70 5.79
N ASP A 8 5.70 -6.83 5.27
CA ASP A 8 4.32 -7.26 5.47
C ASP A 8 4.00 -7.42 6.95
N LYS A 9 4.91 -8.04 7.71
CA LYS A 9 4.73 -8.22 9.15
C LYS A 9 4.62 -6.88 9.87
N PHE A 10 5.47 -5.91 9.53
CA PHE A 10 5.43 -4.60 10.17
C PHE A 10 4.08 -3.91 9.91
N LEU A 11 3.59 -3.96 8.67
CA LEU A 11 2.30 -3.38 8.32
C LEU A 11 1.16 -4.07 9.06
N THR A 12 1.21 -5.39 9.17
CA THR A 12 0.22 -6.18 9.88
C THR A 12 0.18 -5.82 11.37
N ASP A 13 1.34 -5.75 12.00
CA ASP A 13 1.43 -5.46 13.43
C ASP A 13 1.05 -4.02 13.75
N ALA A 14 1.29 -3.11 12.82
CA ALA A 14 0.89 -1.69 12.97
C ALA A 14 -0.61 -1.48 12.74
N GLU A 15 -1.26 -2.37 12.01
CA GLU A 15 -2.69 -2.38 11.67
C GLU A 15 -3.10 -1.28 10.69
N VAL A 16 -2.74 -0.04 10.94
CA VAL A 16 -3.04 1.10 10.07
C VAL A 16 -1.74 1.67 9.53
N PHE A 17 -1.73 1.99 8.25
CA PHE A 17 -0.62 2.68 7.63
C PHE A 17 -1.16 3.87 6.83
N TYR A 18 -0.27 4.78 6.46
CA TYR A 18 -0.61 6.03 5.78
C TYR A 18 0.07 6.07 4.43
N LEU A 19 -0.71 6.35 3.39
CA LEU A 19 -0.21 6.46 2.02
C LEU A 19 -0.17 7.93 1.63
N ALA A 20 1.03 8.41 1.32
CA ALA A 20 1.24 9.75 0.78
C ALA A 20 1.34 9.69 -0.74
N SER A 21 0.64 10.57 -1.40
CA SER A 21 0.66 10.72 -2.87
C SER A 21 0.82 12.19 -3.23
N VAL A 22 0.99 12.46 -4.52
CA VAL A 22 1.20 13.82 -5.03
C VAL A 22 0.17 14.10 -6.11
N THR A 23 -0.48 15.26 -6.05
CA THR A 23 -1.44 15.68 -7.07
C THR A 23 -0.72 16.19 -8.32
N GLU A 24 -1.48 16.42 -9.40
CA GLU A 24 -0.94 17.01 -10.62
C GLU A 24 -0.35 18.41 -10.39
N GLU A 25 -0.81 19.10 -9.34
CA GLU A 25 -0.30 20.42 -8.97
C GLU A 25 0.86 20.34 -7.98
N ASN A 26 1.45 19.17 -7.82
CA ASN A 26 2.57 18.90 -6.90
C ASN A 26 2.23 19.14 -5.43
N LYS A 27 0.98 18.90 -5.05
CA LYS A 27 0.57 19.01 -3.65
C LYS A 27 0.53 17.64 -3.00
N PRO A 28 1.13 17.48 -1.82
CA PRO A 28 1.08 16.19 -1.11
C PRO A 28 -0.31 15.94 -0.55
N LYS A 29 -0.74 14.69 -0.59
CA LYS A 29 -1.97 14.22 0.06
C LYS A 29 -1.64 12.94 0.81
N CYS A 30 -2.27 12.74 1.96
CA CYS A 30 -2.02 11.57 2.79
C CYS A 30 -3.33 11.08 3.41
N ARG A 31 -3.50 9.76 3.50
CA ARG A 31 -4.69 9.13 4.07
C ARG A 31 -4.35 7.80 4.70
N PRO A 32 -5.12 7.38 5.71
CA PRO A 32 -4.93 6.06 6.28
C PRO A 32 -5.47 4.97 5.37
N LEU A 33 -4.80 3.83 5.35
CA LEU A 33 -5.24 2.61 4.70
C LEU A 33 -5.05 1.45 5.69
N GLY A 34 -5.85 0.40 5.56
CA GLY A 34 -5.76 -0.75 6.44
C GLY A 34 -5.53 -2.06 5.71
N PHE A 35 -5.73 -2.09 4.39
CA PHE A 35 -5.65 -3.33 3.65
C PHE A 35 -4.32 -3.50 2.92
N HIS A 36 -3.69 -4.63 3.16
CA HIS A 36 -2.57 -5.14 2.37
C HIS A 36 -2.64 -6.66 2.36
N MET A 37 -2.07 -7.27 1.33
CA MET A 37 -1.96 -8.73 1.30
C MET A 37 -0.66 -9.13 0.62
N LEU A 38 0.03 -10.08 1.23
CA LEU A 38 1.23 -10.67 0.65
C LEU A 38 0.81 -11.88 -0.18
N GLU A 39 1.12 -11.86 -1.46
CA GLU A 39 0.91 -12.97 -2.37
C GLU A 39 2.22 -13.19 -3.15
N GLY A 40 2.80 -14.39 -2.98
CA GLY A 40 4.12 -14.65 -3.55
C GLY A 40 5.17 -13.74 -2.93
N ASP A 41 5.81 -12.96 -3.78
CA ASP A 41 6.88 -12.04 -3.36
C ASP A 41 6.47 -10.56 -3.42
N LYS A 42 5.17 -10.27 -3.50
CA LYS A 42 4.65 -8.92 -3.61
C LYS A 42 3.62 -8.62 -2.55
N ILE A 43 3.65 -7.40 -2.05
CA ILE A 43 2.58 -6.87 -1.20
C ILE A 43 1.64 -6.07 -2.07
N TYR A 44 0.37 -6.46 -2.07
CA TYR A 44 -0.68 -5.78 -2.82
C TYR A 44 -1.50 -4.89 -1.89
N PHE A 45 -1.86 -3.74 -2.41
CA PHE A 45 -2.71 -2.75 -1.74
C PHE A 45 -3.95 -2.55 -2.58
N GLY A 46 -5.01 -2.05 -1.97
CA GLY A 46 -6.25 -1.80 -2.69
C GLY A 46 -6.88 -0.48 -2.31
N VAL A 47 -7.37 0.23 -3.32
CA VAL A 47 -8.16 1.46 -3.15
C VAL A 47 -9.30 1.44 -4.16
N GLY A 48 -10.42 2.07 -3.81
CA GLY A 48 -11.52 2.18 -4.76
C GLY A 48 -11.12 3.01 -5.98
N THR A 49 -11.42 2.53 -7.18
CA THR A 49 -11.07 3.24 -8.41
C THR A 49 -11.81 4.57 -8.56
N PHE A 50 -12.89 4.75 -7.80
CA PHE A 50 -13.69 5.99 -7.78
C PHE A 50 -13.09 7.08 -6.89
N LYS A 51 -12.06 6.76 -6.09
CA LYS A 51 -11.48 7.70 -5.13
C LYS A 51 -10.40 8.57 -5.75
N GLU A 52 -10.22 9.77 -5.20
CA GLU A 52 -9.18 10.70 -5.64
C GLU A 52 -7.78 10.08 -5.56
N VAL A 53 -7.52 9.26 -4.53
CA VAL A 53 -6.21 8.62 -4.38
C VAL A 53 -5.87 7.76 -5.60
N TYR A 54 -6.84 7.05 -6.16
CA TYR A 54 -6.59 6.22 -7.34
C TYR A 54 -6.18 7.08 -8.54
N ALA A 55 -6.87 8.18 -8.77
CA ALA A 55 -6.50 9.12 -9.84
C ALA A 55 -5.09 9.69 -9.61
N GLN A 56 -4.76 10.02 -8.36
CA GLN A 56 -3.46 10.59 -8.01
C GLN A 56 -2.31 9.61 -8.28
N ILE A 57 -2.43 8.36 -7.81
CA ILE A 57 -1.36 7.37 -8.00
C ILE A 57 -1.24 6.88 -9.44
N THR A 58 -2.31 7.02 -10.21
CA THR A 58 -2.29 6.71 -11.65
C THR A 58 -1.55 7.82 -12.42
N ALA A 59 -1.80 9.08 -12.07
CA ALA A 59 -1.16 10.23 -12.73
C ALA A 59 0.30 10.40 -12.29
N ASN A 60 0.59 10.18 -11.00
CA ASN A 60 1.95 10.24 -10.46
C ASN A 60 2.18 8.99 -9.59
N PRO A 61 2.97 8.03 -10.09
CA PRO A 61 3.07 6.73 -9.42
C PRO A 61 3.99 6.71 -8.20
N TYR A 62 4.68 7.79 -7.88
CA TYR A 62 5.59 7.81 -6.73
C TYR A 62 4.82 8.06 -5.45
N VAL A 63 4.94 7.12 -4.51
CA VAL A 63 4.22 7.16 -3.24
C VAL A 63 5.12 6.76 -2.08
N GLU A 64 4.70 7.11 -0.88
CA GLU A 64 5.35 6.65 0.34
C GLU A 64 4.29 6.16 1.32
N ILE A 65 4.59 5.03 1.94
CA ILE A 65 3.76 4.43 2.99
C ILE A 65 4.53 4.51 4.30
N VAL A 66 3.85 4.96 5.35
CA VAL A 66 4.41 5.03 6.70
C VAL A 66 3.48 4.29 7.65
N ALA A 67 4.05 3.46 8.52
CA ALA A 67 3.34 2.80 9.60
C ALA A 67 4.19 2.86 10.86
N THR A 68 3.54 2.88 12.01
CA THR A 68 4.23 3.05 13.30
C THR A 68 3.97 1.90 14.24
N GLN A 69 5.01 1.50 14.94
CA GLN A 69 4.97 0.68 16.15
C GLN A 69 5.86 1.40 17.17
N SER A 70 5.34 2.50 17.71
CA SER A 70 6.09 3.45 18.53
C SER A 70 7.02 2.78 19.55
N PRO A 71 8.30 3.15 19.64
CA PRO A 71 8.93 4.31 18.97
C PRO A 71 9.48 4.01 17.57
N LYS A 72 9.21 2.84 17.03
CA LYS A 72 9.68 2.43 15.69
C LYS A 72 8.65 2.74 14.61
N PHE A 73 9.14 2.92 13.39
CA PHE A 73 8.27 3.09 12.23
C PHE A 73 8.96 2.57 10.98
N ILE A 74 8.15 2.32 9.95
CA ILE A 74 8.63 1.95 8.61
C ILE A 74 8.29 3.06 7.64
N ARG A 75 9.22 3.33 6.71
CA ARG A 75 8.96 4.09 5.50
C ARG A 75 9.13 3.14 4.32
N TYR A 76 8.05 2.91 3.60
CA TYR A 76 8.05 2.01 2.44
C TYR A 76 7.59 2.81 1.24
N TYR A 77 8.50 3.05 0.28
CA TYR A 77 8.23 3.96 -0.82
C TYR A 77 8.75 3.40 -2.13
N GLY A 78 8.12 3.80 -3.21
CA GLY A 78 8.49 3.36 -4.54
C GLY A 78 7.47 3.80 -5.57
N LYS A 79 7.44 3.05 -6.67
CA LYS A 79 6.61 3.34 -7.82
C LYS A 79 5.41 2.41 -7.85
N VAL A 80 4.21 2.97 -7.87
CA VAL A 80 2.97 2.21 -8.00
C VAL A 80 2.90 1.56 -9.38
N VAL A 81 2.57 0.29 -9.39
CA VAL A 81 2.19 -0.47 -10.59
C VAL A 81 0.78 -0.98 -10.37
N ILE A 82 -0.14 -0.54 -11.23
CA ILE A 82 -1.53 -0.99 -11.17
C ILE A 82 -1.62 -2.41 -11.71
N ASP A 83 -2.21 -3.30 -10.94
CA ASP A 83 -2.42 -4.70 -11.32
C ASP A 83 -3.81 -4.87 -11.87
N GLU A 84 -3.90 -5.32 -13.12
CA GLU A 84 -5.17 -5.50 -13.82
C GLU A 84 -5.73 -6.92 -13.70
N ASP A 85 -5.04 -7.80 -13.00
CA ASP A 85 -5.49 -9.17 -12.74
C ASP A 85 -6.67 -9.16 -11.76
N GLU A 86 -7.86 -9.41 -12.27
CA GLU A 86 -9.09 -9.41 -11.48
C GLU A 86 -9.08 -10.43 -10.34
N SER A 87 -8.30 -11.50 -10.45
CA SER A 87 -8.19 -12.49 -9.38
C SER A 87 -7.61 -11.90 -8.10
N LEU A 88 -6.79 -10.85 -8.21
CA LEU A 88 -6.23 -10.17 -7.03
C LEU A 88 -7.32 -9.38 -6.28
N ALA A 89 -8.20 -8.70 -7.00
CA ALA A 89 -9.33 -8.02 -6.39
C ALA A 89 -10.27 -9.04 -5.72
N ASP A 90 -10.50 -10.18 -6.37
CA ASP A 90 -11.33 -11.25 -5.80
C ASP A 90 -10.73 -11.77 -4.49
N LYS A 91 -9.43 -11.99 -4.46
CA LYS A 91 -8.73 -12.42 -3.23
C LYS A 91 -8.83 -11.37 -2.12
N ALA A 92 -8.70 -10.10 -2.46
CA ALA A 92 -8.86 -9.01 -1.50
C ALA A 92 -10.27 -9.01 -0.89
N PHE A 93 -11.28 -9.14 -1.73
CA PHE A 93 -12.68 -9.17 -1.27
C PHE A 93 -13.01 -10.43 -0.45
N GLU A 94 -12.35 -11.56 -0.70
CA GLU A 94 -12.50 -12.74 0.14
C GLU A 94 -12.09 -12.46 1.59
N LYS A 95 -11.12 -11.58 1.78
CA LYS A 95 -10.67 -11.16 3.12
C LYS A 95 -11.57 -10.09 3.73
N MET A 96 -12.39 -9.42 2.91
CA MET A 96 -13.25 -8.31 3.33
C MET A 96 -14.66 -8.45 2.73
N PRO A 97 -15.41 -9.49 3.12
CA PRO A 97 -16.71 -9.77 2.49
C PRO A 97 -17.74 -8.64 2.67
N ASP A 98 -17.70 -7.93 3.79
CA ASP A 98 -18.60 -6.81 4.03
C ASP A 98 -18.30 -5.64 3.07
N LEU A 99 -17.02 -5.40 2.80
CA LEU A 99 -16.60 -4.38 1.86
C LEU A 99 -17.03 -4.74 0.43
N LYS A 100 -16.91 -6.02 0.07
CA LYS A 100 -17.36 -6.51 -1.24
C LYS A 100 -18.83 -6.19 -1.46
N LYS A 101 -19.66 -6.42 -0.46
CA LYS A 101 -21.10 -6.15 -0.53
C LYS A 101 -21.35 -4.67 -0.82
N ILE A 102 -20.67 -3.77 -0.10
CA ILE A 102 -20.81 -2.32 -0.30
C ILE A 102 -20.38 -1.92 -1.72
N TYR A 103 -19.26 -2.45 -2.19
CA TYR A 103 -18.76 -2.16 -3.54
C TYR A 103 -19.74 -2.65 -4.60
N ASP A 104 -20.24 -3.88 -4.47
CA ASP A 104 -21.19 -4.46 -5.43
C ASP A 104 -22.50 -3.64 -5.47
N GLU A 105 -23.00 -3.23 -4.32
CA GLU A 105 -24.25 -2.44 -4.22
C GLU A 105 -24.12 -1.08 -4.89
N ASN A 106 -22.93 -0.50 -4.92
CA ASN A 106 -22.68 0.82 -5.48
C ASN A 106 -22.08 0.78 -6.88
N GLY A 107 -21.79 -0.40 -7.41
CA GLY A 107 -21.13 -0.54 -8.69
C GLY A 107 -19.69 -0.07 -8.68
N TRP A 108 -19.06 -0.06 -7.52
CA TRP A 108 -17.66 0.37 -7.35
C TRP A 108 -16.71 -0.78 -7.62
N LYS A 109 -15.49 -0.42 -8.05
CA LYS A 109 -14.41 -1.39 -8.30
C LYS A 109 -13.22 -1.08 -7.41
N MET A 110 -12.50 -2.14 -7.04
CA MET A 110 -11.25 -2.00 -6.30
C MET A 110 -10.09 -2.02 -7.26
N GLY A 111 -9.23 -1.00 -7.16
CA GLY A 111 -7.96 -0.96 -7.86
C GLY A 111 -6.88 -1.58 -6.99
N ILE A 112 -6.21 -2.60 -7.51
CA ILE A 112 -5.12 -3.28 -6.81
C ILE A 112 -3.81 -2.78 -7.36
N PHE A 113 -2.84 -2.55 -6.48
CA PHE A 113 -1.51 -2.12 -6.91
C PHE A 113 -0.44 -2.69 -5.99
N HIS A 114 0.78 -2.71 -6.49
CA HIS A 114 1.98 -3.00 -5.71
C HIS A 114 3.03 -1.94 -5.99
N LEU A 115 4.12 -1.95 -5.23
CA LEU A 115 5.23 -1.02 -5.46
C LEU A 115 6.39 -1.75 -6.11
N GLU A 116 6.99 -1.10 -7.11
CA GLU A 116 8.24 -1.56 -7.74
C GLU A 116 9.34 -0.54 -7.51
N GLU A 117 10.59 -0.95 -7.67
CA GLU A 117 11.75 -0.12 -7.36
C GLU A 117 11.63 0.47 -5.94
N ALA A 118 11.11 -0.35 -5.02
CA ALA A 118 10.74 0.10 -3.68
C ALA A 118 11.91 0.01 -2.71
N THR A 119 11.87 0.86 -1.72
CA THR A 119 12.79 0.84 -0.58
C THR A 119 11.96 0.79 0.70
N ALA A 120 12.39 -0.05 1.64
CA ALA A 120 11.83 -0.06 2.98
C ALA A 120 12.92 0.35 3.97
N GLU A 121 12.64 1.36 4.78
CA GLU A 121 13.52 1.80 5.85
C GLU A 121 12.83 1.50 7.18
N PHE A 122 13.46 0.64 7.98
CA PHE A 122 13.01 0.39 9.34
C PHE A 122 13.77 1.35 10.25
N ARG A 123 13.03 2.19 10.97
CA ARG A 123 13.58 3.33 11.69
C ARG A 123 13.12 3.38 13.16
N ASN A 124 13.93 4.00 13.96
CA ASN A 124 13.48 4.56 15.22
C ASN A 124 13.53 6.09 15.10
N MET A 125 13.21 6.82 16.17
CA MET A 125 13.12 8.28 16.10
C MET A 125 14.47 8.97 15.86
N MET A 126 15.58 8.23 15.97
CA MET A 126 16.93 8.80 15.89
C MET A 126 17.70 8.35 14.66
N ALA A 127 17.39 7.18 14.11
CA ALA A 127 18.24 6.58 13.08
C ALA A 127 17.49 5.55 12.24
N VAL A 128 18.07 5.23 11.07
CA VAL A 128 17.68 4.08 10.24
C VAL A 128 18.33 2.84 10.82
N GLU A 129 17.54 1.83 11.16
CA GLU A 129 18.04 0.57 11.69
C GLU A 129 18.35 -0.43 10.57
N GLU A 130 17.53 -0.47 9.53
CA GLU A 130 17.71 -1.39 8.40
C GLU A 130 17.10 -0.77 7.13
N THR A 131 17.76 -0.97 5.99
CA THR A 131 17.25 -0.56 4.69
C THR A 131 17.20 -1.76 3.77
N LEU A 132 16.04 -2.01 3.19
CA LEU A 132 15.81 -3.08 2.21
C LEU A 132 15.43 -2.45 0.87
N LYS A 133 16.01 -2.96 -0.22
CA LYS A 133 15.71 -2.48 -1.57
C LYS A 133 15.14 -3.60 -2.40
N PHE A 134 14.07 -3.31 -3.11
CA PHE A 134 13.35 -4.26 -3.95
C PHE A 134 13.38 -3.79 -5.39
N LYS A 135 13.66 -4.69 -6.32
CA LYS A 135 13.63 -4.38 -7.75
C LYS A 135 12.20 -4.34 -8.29
N TYR A 136 11.38 -5.20 -7.73
CA TYR A 136 10.01 -5.40 -8.20
C TYR A 136 9.00 -5.18 -7.08
#